data_6e025ceb82e19faeb2d6de91b7f049b2
#
_entry.id   6e025ceb82e19faeb2d6de91b7f049b2
#
_cell.length_a   1.000
_cell.length_b   1.000
_cell.length_c   1.000
_cell.angle_alpha   90.00
_cell.angle_beta   90.00
_cell.angle_gamma   90.00
#
_symmetry.space_group_name_H-M   'P 1'
#
loop_
_entity.id
_entity.type
_entity.pdbx_description
1 polymer ?
#
loop_
_entity_poly.entity_id
_entity_poly.type
_entity_poly.pdbx_seq_one_letter_code
_entity_poly.pdbx_strand_id
1 'polypeptide(L)'
;AMCMAAGLEPVHHVHVNGWLLVGGEKLGKTMAAEGGVKLTDIEPIALTHEFGVDPLRYYLLRETALGNDGEFSLESIVARYNTDLANNLGNLVARVATVVTSKCGGVAPAPRSDSPLREQAESALQGARAAWEEFAPQRALESTWSLIGATNAYLESTAPWKMEPGDEVDAVMGDALEAIRLVTILVSPAMPSVAEEIWRRLGLTGSPATAPFSRFALWGQSEAGARVAKGEPLFPRIKSDE
;
A
#
# COMPACT_ATOMS: atom_id res chain seq x y z
N ALA A 1 36.05 6.24 -8.71
CA ALA A 1 36.90 5.80 -9.81
C ALA A 1 36.08 5.19 -10.96
N MET A 2 35.23 4.15 -10.72
CA MET A 2 34.44 3.48 -11.77
C MET A 2 33.47 4.43 -12.47
N CYS A 3 32.74 5.27 -11.74
CA CYS A 3 31.83 6.27 -12.33
C CYS A 3 32.60 7.24 -13.22
N MET A 4 33.73 7.76 -12.75
CA MET A 4 34.55 8.69 -13.54
C MET A 4 35.09 8.03 -14.81
N ALA A 5 35.55 6.76 -14.74
CA ALA A 5 36.03 6.01 -15.90
C ALA A 5 34.90 5.75 -16.92
N ALA A 6 33.65 5.66 -16.48
CA ALA A 6 32.47 5.51 -17.32
C ALA A 6 31.88 6.84 -17.80
N GLY A 7 32.48 7.98 -17.46
CA GLY A 7 31.96 9.30 -17.80
C GLY A 7 30.68 9.69 -17.03
N LEU A 8 30.42 9.02 -15.90
CA LEU A 8 29.27 9.29 -15.03
C LEU A 8 29.69 10.20 -13.86
N GLU A 9 28.75 10.95 -13.35
CA GLU A 9 28.98 11.69 -12.10
C GLU A 9 29.25 10.74 -10.93
N PRO A 10 30.10 11.14 -9.97
CA PRO A 10 30.30 10.39 -8.73
C PRO A 10 28.99 10.23 -7.94
N VAL A 11 28.88 9.14 -7.22
CA VAL A 11 27.74 8.89 -6.33
C VAL A 11 27.70 9.97 -5.24
N HIS A 12 26.56 10.66 -5.10
CA HIS A 12 26.35 11.72 -4.10
C HIS A 12 25.91 11.16 -2.74
N HIS A 13 25.13 10.05 -2.76
CA HIS A 13 24.61 9.44 -1.54
C HIS A 13 24.74 7.92 -1.61
N VAL A 14 25.09 7.32 -0.49
CA VAL A 14 25.16 5.86 -0.31
C VAL A 14 24.27 5.52 0.88
N HIS A 15 23.20 4.76 0.61
CA HIS A 15 22.32 4.26 1.66
C HIS A 15 22.65 2.79 1.93
N VAL A 16 22.79 2.44 3.20
CA VAL A 16 23.15 1.10 3.63
C VAL A 16 22.03 0.55 4.49
N ASN A 17 21.51 -0.62 4.10
CA ASN A 17 20.57 -1.37 4.94
C ASN A 17 21.34 -2.10 6.05
N GLY A 18 20.65 -2.35 7.17
CA GLY A 18 21.12 -3.31 8.16
C GLY A 18 21.06 -4.74 7.63
N TRP A 19 21.41 -5.68 8.48
CA TRP A 19 21.36 -7.10 8.17
C TRP A 19 19.93 -7.64 8.28
N LEU A 20 19.61 -8.60 7.43
CA LEU A 20 18.45 -9.43 7.62
C LEU A 20 18.86 -10.59 8.53
N LEU A 21 18.19 -10.68 9.69
CA LEU A 21 18.39 -11.70 10.70
C LEU A 21 17.27 -12.74 10.60
N VAL A 22 17.59 -13.98 10.89
CA VAL A 22 16.64 -15.08 11.01
C VAL A 22 16.97 -15.84 12.29
N GLY A 23 16.04 -15.84 13.26
CA GLY A 23 16.29 -16.41 14.57
C GLY A 23 17.42 -15.72 15.35
N GLY A 24 17.59 -14.40 15.16
CA GLY A 24 18.64 -13.61 15.79
C GLY A 24 20.02 -13.72 15.13
N GLU A 25 20.18 -14.54 14.10
CA GLU A 25 21.42 -14.74 13.39
C GLU A 25 21.38 -14.11 11.99
N LYS A 26 22.54 -13.59 11.56
CA LYS A 26 22.69 -13.01 10.23
C LYS A 26 22.42 -14.05 9.14
N LEU A 27 21.52 -13.75 8.22
CA LEU A 27 21.27 -14.58 7.05
C LEU A 27 22.56 -14.79 6.24
N GLY A 28 23.05 -16.02 6.21
CA GLY A 28 24.30 -16.37 5.55
C GLY A 28 24.40 -17.85 5.17
N LYS A 29 25.41 -18.19 4.39
CA LYS A 29 25.63 -19.55 3.88
C LYS A 29 25.83 -20.60 4.99
N THR A 30 26.25 -20.20 6.18
CA THR A 30 26.50 -21.07 7.34
C THR A 30 25.21 -21.54 8.03
N MET A 31 24.13 -20.78 7.97
CA MET A 31 22.85 -21.20 8.57
C MET A 31 22.26 -22.48 7.96
N ALA A 32 22.54 -22.72 6.67
CA ALA A 32 22.09 -23.94 5.99
C ALA A 32 22.74 -25.23 6.52
N ALA A 33 23.87 -25.14 7.22
CA ALA A 33 24.63 -26.28 7.69
C ALA A 33 24.19 -26.77 9.09
N GLU A 34 23.52 -25.93 9.90
CA GLU A 34 23.24 -26.21 11.32
C GLU A 34 21.78 -26.56 11.65
N GLY A 35 20.95 -26.86 10.64
CA GLY A 35 19.63 -27.47 10.85
C GLY A 35 18.49 -26.50 11.27
N GLY A 36 18.68 -25.20 11.06
CA GLY A 36 17.66 -24.16 11.24
C GLY A 36 16.69 -24.06 10.05
N VAL A 37 16.27 -22.86 9.74
CA VAL A 37 15.42 -22.55 8.58
C VAL A 37 16.14 -22.95 7.29
N LYS A 38 15.47 -23.71 6.41
CA LYS A 38 16.05 -24.05 5.11
C LYS A 38 16.19 -22.77 4.29
N LEU A 39 17.38 -22.47 3.77
CA LEU A 39 17.62 -21.33 2.89
C LEU A 39 16.64 -21.29 1.70
N THR A 40 16.17 -22.46 1.24
CA THR A 40 15.16 -22.58 0.20
C THR A 40 13.82 -21.93 0.57
N ASP A 41 13.45 -21.90 1.85
CA ASP A 41 12.17 -21.40 2.31
C ASP A 41 12.15 -19.86 2.45
N ILE A 42 13.35 -19.25 2.47
CA ILE A 42 13.53 -17.79 2.54
C ILE A 42 14.22 -17.22 1.28
N GLU A 43 14.34 -18.04 0.24
CA GLU A 43 14.86 -17.56 -1.04
C GLU A 43 13.89 -16.53 -1.64
N PRO A 44 14.34 -15.33 -2.05
CA PRO A 44 13.46 -14.28 -2.55
C PRO A 44 12.53 -14.73 -3.68
N ILE A 45 13.00 -15.58 -4.59
CA ILE A 45 12.18 -16.12 -5.68
C ILE A 45 11.06 -17.01 -5.14
N ALA A 46 11.34 -17.90 -4.19
CA ALA A 46 10.34 -18.75 -3.55
C ALA A 46 9.29 -17.89 -2.83
N LEU A 47 9.72 -16.90 -2.06
CA LEU A 47 8.82 -15.96 -1.38
C LEU A 47 7.95 -15.17 -2.35
N THR A 48 8.49 -14.75 -3.52
CA THR A 48 7.67 -14.05 -4.51
C THR A 48 6.65 -14.96 -5.19
N HIS A 49 6.92 -16.25 -5.31
CA HIS A 49 5.92 -17.23 -5.79
C HIS A 49 4.81 -17.49 -4.79
N GLU A 50 5.13 -17.48 -3.50
CA GLU A 50 4.17 -17.75 -2.42
C GLU A 50 3.32 -16.52 -2.08
N PHE A 51 3.95 -15.37 -1.86
CA PHE A 51 3.29 -14.16 -1.38
C PHE A 51 2.98 -13.15 -2.47
N GLY A 52 3.65 -13.22 -3.62
CA GLY A 52 3.66 -12.18 -4.64
C GLY A 52 4.78 -11.16 -4.43
N VAL A 53 5.16 -10.49 -5.51
CA VAL A 53 6.24 -9.49 -5.51
C VAL A 53 5.90 -8.28 -4.64
N ASP A 54 4.72 -7.69 -4.84
CA ASP A 54 4.31 -6.47 -4.15
C ASP A 54 4.15 -6.66 -2.63
N PRO A 55 3.53 -7.75 -2.12
CA PRO A 55 3.48 -8.02 -0.68
C PRO A 55 4.86 -8.21 -0.05
N LEU A 56 5.78 -8.90 -0.73
CA LEU A 56 7.15 -9.05 -0.23
C LEU A 56 7.88 -7.71 -0.17
N ARG A 57 7.75 -6.87 -1.21
CA ARG A 57 8.30 -5.50 -1.21
C ARG A 57 7.73 -4.67 -0.07
N TYR A 58 6.41 -4.72 0.12
CA TYR A 58 5.74 -4.04 1.23
C TYR A 58 6.31 -4.47 2.58
N TYR A 59 6.40 -5.78 2.82
CA TYR A 59 6.96 -6.34 4.05
C TYR A 59 8.37 -5.81 4.33
N LEU A 60 9.28 -5.93 3.36
CA LEU A 60 10.68 -5.51 3.52
C LEU A 60 10.84 -4.00 3.75
N LEU A 61 10.00 -3.18 3.13
CA LEU A 61 10.02 -1.71 3.30
C LEU A 61 9.32 -1.25 4.59
N ARG A 62 8.41 -2.07 5.12
CA ARG A 62 7.57 -1.73 6.27
C ARG A 62 8.10 -2.23 7.60
N GLU A 63 8.75 -3.40 7.61
CA GLU A 63 9.10 -4.10 8.83
C GLU A 63 10.25 -3.44 9.58
N THR A 64 11.28 -2.99 8.85
CA THR A 64 12.49 -2.48 9.47
C THR A 64 12.84 -1.08 8.96
N ALA A 65 13.20 -0.19 9.90
CA ALA A 65 13.73 1.12 9.53
C ALA A 65 15.08 0.97 8.80
N LEU A 66 15.27 1.75 7.74
CA LEU A 66 16.52 1.74 6.97
C LEU A 66 17.73 2.00 7.89
N GLY A 67 18.77 1.18 7.75
CA GLY A 67 19.99 1.23 8.55
C GLY A 67 19.98 0.35 9.80
N ASN A 68 18.81 -0.15 10.23
CA ASN A 68 18.70 -1.08 11.33
C ASN A 68 18.71 -2.54 10.83
N ASP A 69 19.16 -3.44 11.68
CA ASP A 69 19.01 -4.87 11.46
C ASP A 69 17.52 -5.25 11.62
N GLY A 70 17.03 -6.11 10.74
CA GLY A 70 15.64 -6.55 10.71
C GLY A 70 15.51 -8.04 10.92
N GLU A 71 14.63 -8.45 11.85
CA GLU A 71 14.27 -9.85 12.03
C GLU A 71 13.26 -10.26 10.95
N PHE A 72 13.55 -11.36 10.28
CA PHE A 72 12.69 -11.95 9.25
C PHE A 72 12.13 -13.29 9.73
N SER A 73 10.83 -13.46 9.64
CA SER A 73 10.20 -14.77 9.82
C SER A 73 9.00 -14.93 8.88
N LEU A 74 8.68 -16.17 8.51
CA LEU A 74 7.50 -16.46 7.68
C LEU A 74 6.21 -16.08 8.43
N GLU A 75 6.18 -16.29 9.75
CA GLU A 75 5.05 -15.90 10.58
C GLU A 75 4.79 -14.39 10.53
N SER A 76 5.84 -13.58 10.59
CA SER A 76 5.73 -12.12 10.54
C SER A 76 5.25 -11.64 9.16
N ILE A 77 5.70 -12.27 8.07
CA ILE A 77 5.22 -11.98 6.72
C ILE A 77 3.73 -12.30 6.58
N VAL A 78 3.29 -13.49 7.02
CA VAL A 78 1.88 -13.93 6.97
C VAL A 78 1.01 -13.02 7.83
N ALA A 79 1.44 -12.68 9.05
CA ALA A 79 0.73 -11.79 9.94
C ALA A 79 0.55 -10.40 9.32
N ARG A 80 1.62 -9.83 8.77
CA ARG A 80 1.60 -8.52 8.09
C ARG A 80 0.74 -8.54 6.82
N TYR A 81 0.89 -9.58 6.00
CA TYR A 81 0.08 -9.78 4.81
C TYR A 81 -1.42 -9.83 5.14
N ASN A 82 -1.81 -10.65 6.10
CA ASN A 82 -3.22 -10.80 6.45
C ASN A 82 -3.79 -9.54 7.11
N THR A 83 -3.03 -8.90 8.02
CA THR A 83 -3.52 -7.73 8.76
C THR A 83 -3.53 -6.49 7.89
N ASP A 84 -2.40 -6.13 7.31
CA ASP A 84 -2.25 -4.84 6.64
C ASP A 84 -2.79 -4.90 5.21
N LEU A 85 -2.48 -5.95 4.46
CA LEU A 85 -2.84 -6.02 3.05
C LEU A 85 -4.23 -6.61 2.85
N ALA A 86 -4.52 -7.80 3.34
CA ALA A 86 -5.81 -8.43 3.10
C ALA A 86 -6.95 -7.74 3.88
N ASN A 87 -6.80 -7.57 5.20
CA ASN A 87 -7.86 -7.04 6.06
C ASN A 87 -8.00 -5.52 5.99
N ASN A 88 -6.91 -4.76 5.89
CA ASN A 88 -6.99 -3.30 5.83
C ASN A 88 -7.19 -2.81 4.39
N LEU A 89 -6.16 -2.87 3.54
CA LEU A 89 -6.21 -2.27 2.20
C LEU A 89 -7.14 -3.04 1.26
N GLY A 90 -6.99 -4.36 1.18
CA GLY A 90 -7.78 -5.20 0.25
C GLY A 90 -9.27 -5.16 0.55
N ASN A 91 -9.63 -5.30 1.84
CA ASN A 91 -11.01 -5.23 2.28
C ASN A 91 -11.61 -3.82 2.09
N LEU A 92 -10.85 -2.75 2.34
CA LEU A 92 -11.28 -1.38 2.08
C LEU A 92 -11.69 -1.20 0.61
N VAL A 93 -10.82 -1.56 -0.33
CA VAL A 93 -11.10 -1.43 -1.77
C VAL A 93 -12.31 -2.27 -2.19
N ALA A 94 -12.39 -3.51 -1.72
CA ALA A 94 -13.51 -4.42 -2.05
C ALA A 94 -14.85 -3.92 -1.50
N ARG A 95 -14.88 -3.41 -0.27
CA ARG A 95 -16.09 -2.85 0.37
C ARG A 95 -16.57 -1.61 -0.36
N VAL A 96 -15.68 -0.66 -0.66
CA VAL A 96 -16.03 0.56 -1.38
C VAL A 96 -16.55 0.23 -2.77
N ALA A 97 -15.85 -0.61 -3.54
CA ALA A 97 -16.31 -1.04 -4.86
C ALA A 97 -17.68 -1.74 -4.81
N THR A 98 -17.95 -2.51 -3.74
CA THR A 98 -19.23 -3.18 -3.56
C THR A 98 -20.36 -2.19 -3.31
N VAL A 99 -20.17 -1.22 -2.42
CA VAL A 99 -21.19 -0.21 -2.12
C VAL A 99 -21.43 0.70 -3.32
N VAL A 100 -20.38 1.19 -3.98
CA VAL A 100 -20.51 2.02 -5.20
C VAL A 100 -21.28 1.26 -6.27
N THR A 101 -20.98 0.00 -6.51
CA THR A 101 -21.69 -0.81 -7.52
C THR A 101 -23.16 -1.00 -7.17
N SER A 102 -23.49 -1.21 -5.89
CA SER A 102 -24.87 -1.51 -5.46
C SER A 102 -25.72 -0.28 -5.18
N LYS A 103 -25.13 0.83 -4.76
CA LYS A 103 -25.85 2.02 -4.27
C LYS A 103 -25.70 3.25 -5.17
N CYS A 104 -24.53 3.39 -5.85
CA CYS A 104 -24.22 4.53 -6.73
C CYS A 104 -24.22 4.14 -8.23
N GLY A 105 -24.86 3.01 -8.60
CA GLY A 105 -24.95 2.55 -10.00
C GLY A 105 -23.60 2.19 -10.65
N GLY A 106 -22.57 1.94 -9.87
CA GLY A 106 -21.22 1.64 -10.36
C GLY A 106 -20.45 2.85 -10.90
N VAL A 107 -20.91 4.06 -10.59
CA VAL A 107 -20.33 5.33 -11.01
C VAL A 107 -19.73 6.04 -9.80
N ALA A 108 -18.52 6.53 -9.92
CA ALA A 108 -17.82 7.25 -8.86
C ALA A 108 -18.49 8.61 -8.59
N PRO A 109 -19.03 8.86 -7.38
CA PRO A 109 -19.47 10.19 -6.99
C PRO A 109 -18.29 11.14 -6.77
N ALA A 110 -18.54 12.46 -6.85
CA ALA A 110 -17.54 13.46 -6.52
C ALA A 110 -17.24 13.47 -5.00
N PRO A 111 -15.97 13.65 -4.60
CA PRO A 111 -15.63 13.86 -3.20
C PRO A 111 -16.07 15.25 -2.73
N ARG A 112 -16.39 15.36 -1.44
CA ARG A 112 -16.74 16.66 -0.84
C ARG A 112 -15.47 17.48 -0.56
N SER A 113 -15.57 18.79 -0.72
CA SER A 113 -14.48 19.71 -0.36
C SER A 113 -14.28 19.83 1.17
N ASP A 114 -15.34 19.61 1.94
CA ASP A 114 -15.42 19.64 3.41
C ASP A 114 -15.43 18.24 4.04
N SER A 115 -14.94 17.25 3.33
CA SER A 115 -14.87 15.85 3.79
C SER A 115 -14.12 15.72 5.11
N PRO A 116 -14.62 14.90 6.07
CA PRO A 116 -13.90 14.59 7.30
C PRO A 116 -12.56 13.88 7.08
N LEU A 117 -12.38 13.26 5.90
CA LEU A 117 -11.12 12.56 5.55
C LEU A 117 -10.04 13.49 4.99
N ARG A 118 -10.40 14.73 4.63
CA ARG A 118 -9.48 15.63 3.92
C ARG A 118 -8.24 15.97 4.75
N GLU A 119 -8.41 16.38 5.99
CA GLU A 119 -7.27 16.74 6.86
C GLU A 119 -6.33 15.54 7.08
N GLN A 120 -6.90 14.36 7.30
CA GLN A 120 -6.12 13.12 7.46
C GLN A 120 -5.38 12.76 6.16
N ALA A 121 -6.00 12.96 5.00
CA ALA A 121 -5.38 12.73 3.71
C ALA A 121 -4.21 13.70 3.46
N GLU A 122 -4.40 14.99 3.73
CA GLU A 122 -3.35 16.00 3.61
C GLU A 122 -2.17 15.71 4.56
N SER A 123 -2.44 15.30 5.80
CA SER A 123 -1.42 14.88 6.76
C SER A 123 -0.64 13.65 6.28
N ALA A 124 -1.34 12.62 5.78
CA ALA A 124 -0.70 11.41 5.25
C ALA A 124 0.17 11.71 4.03
N LEU A 125 -0.29 12.57 3.11
CA LEU A 125 0.47 12.99 1.94
C LEU A 125 1.77 13.74 2.33
N GLN A 126 1.68 14.67 3.26
CA GLN A 126 2.85 15.41 3.76
C GLN A 126 3.83 14.50 4.48
N GLY A 127 3.32 13.65 5.38
CA GLY A 127 4.15 12.70 6.14
C GLY A 127 4.85 11.68 5.26
N ALA A 128 4.13 11.09 4.30
CA ALA A 128 4.71 10.13 3.37
C ALA A 128 5.76 10.78 2.46
N ARG A 129 5.49 11.99 1.93
CA ARG A 129 6.44 12.72 1.11
C ARG A 129 7.73 13.01 1.88
N ALA A 130 7.63 13.61 3.07
CA ALA A 130 8.79 13.92 3.91
C ALA A 130 9.59 12.65 4.23
N ALA A 131 8.92 11.55 4.56
CA ALA A 131 9.57 10.29 4.86
C ALA A 131 10.30 9.69 3.64
N TRP A 132 9.73 9.76 2.43
CA TRP A 132 10.43 9.34 1.21
C TRP A 132 11.65 10.21 0.91
N GLU A 133 11.55 11.54 1.10
CA GLU A 133 12.68 12.47 0.92
C GLU A 133 13.82 12.19 1.93
N GLU A 134 13.49 11.69 3.13
CA GLU A 134 14.44 11.28 4.17
C GLU A 134 14.90 9.81 4.04
N PHE A 135 14.54 9.11 2.98
CA PHE A 135 14.83 7.67 2.80
C PHE A 135 14.30 6.80 3.96
N ALA A 136 13.14 7.12 4.48
CA ALA A 136 12.46 6.40 5.55
C ALA A 136 11.18 5.71 5.04
N PRO A 137 11.28 4.64 4.21
CA PRO A 137 10.13 3.97 3.59
C PRO A 137 9.14 3.44 4.61
N GLN A 138 9.61 2.94 5.76
CA GLN A 138 8.76 2.50 6.84
C GLN A 138 7.79 3.62 7.28
N ARG A 139 8.31 4.82 7.56
CA ARG A 139 7.49 5.97 7.99
C ARG A 139 6.55 6.46 6.88
N ALA A 140 6.97 6.38 5.63
CA ALA A 140 6.12 6.72 4.49
C ALA A 140 4.91 5.78 4.41
N LEU A 141 5.13 4.48 4.57
CA LEU A 141 4.07 3.49 4.63
C LEU A 141 3.20 3.62 5.89
N GLU A 142 3.75 3.98 7.04
CA GLU A 142 2.98 4.30 8.26
C GLU A 142 2.00 5.45 8.03
N SER A 143 2.47 6.53 7.42
CA SER A 143 1.62 7.66 7.04
C SER A 143 0.51 7.24 6.08
N THR A 144 0.80 6.38 5.12
CA THR A 144 -0.20 5.83 4.20
C THR A 144 -1.23 4.97 4.92
N TRP A 145 -0.79 4.09 5.83
CA TRP A 145 -1.69 3.22 6.60
C TRP A 145 -2.55 4.00 7.60
N SER A 146 -2.11 5.18 8.06
CA SER A 146 -2.95 6.06 8.86
C SER A 146 -4.19 6.54 8.09
N LEU A 147 -4.04 6.87 6.80
CA LEU A 147 -5.18 7.23 5.94
C LEU A 147 -6.09 6.02 5.65
N ILE A 148 -5.52 4.83 5.42
CA ILE A 148 -6.31 3.59 5.27
C ILE A 148 -7.15 3.34 6.52
N GLY A 149 -6.53 3.45 7.71
CA GLY A 149 -7.21 3.28 9.00
C GLY A 149 -8.33 4.30 9.21
N ALA A 150 -8.07 5.58 8.93
CA ALA A 150 -9.06 6.64 9.02
C ALA A 150 -10.25 6.40 8.05
N THR A 151 -9.96 5.95 6.82
CA THR A 151 -11.00 5.65 5.84
C THR A 151 -11.85 4.44 6.27
N ASN A 152 -11.24 3.39 6.82
CA ASN A 152 -11.98 2.27 7.38
C ASN A 152 -12.87 2.69 8.55
N ALA A 153 -12.35 3.49 9.49
CA ALA A 153 -13.11 4.03 10.62
C ALA A 153 -14.30 4.92 10.15
N TYR A 154 -14.06 5.74 9.14
CA TYR A 154 -15.09 6.56 8.52
C TYR A 154 -16.24 5.72 7.94
N LEU A 155 -15.90 4.65 7.20
CA LEU A 155 -16.90 3.73 6.67
C LEU A 155 -17.65 2.96 7.77
N GLU A 156 -17.00 2.59 8.87
CA GLU A 156 -17.66 1.95 10.00
C GLU A 156 -18.65 2.90 10.70
N SER A 157 -18.25 4.16 10.90
CA SER A 157 -19.09 5.16 11.56
C SER A 157 -20.29 5.59 10.73
N THR A 158 -20.13 5.70 9.40
CA THR A 158 -21.20 6.11 8.49
C THR A 158 -22.08 4.94 8.03
N ALA A 159 -21.54 3.71 8.06
CA ALA A 159 -22.20 2.47 7.65
C ALA A 159 -22.95 2.57 6.30
N PRO A 160 -22.29 2.98 5.19
CA PRO A 160 -22.96 3.30 3.91
C PRO A 160 -23.68 2.11 3.27
N TRP A 161 -23.35 0.88 3.65
CA TRP A 161 -24.07 -0.33 3.22
C TRP A 161 -25.51 -0.41 3.77
N LYS A 162 -25.81 0.36 4.84
CA LYS A 162 -27.16 0.47 5.43
C LYS A 162 -27.97 1.64 4.87
N MET A 163 -27.32 2.56 4.14
CA MET A 163 -27.96 3.73 3.57
C MET A 163 -28.79 3.35 2.33
N GLU A 164 -29.83 4.12 2.05
CA GLU A 164 -30.54 4.05 0.76
C GLU A 164 -29.72 4.75 -0.34
N PRO A 165 -29.90 4.36 -1.62
CA PRO A 165 -29.31 5.09 -2.73
C PRO A 165 -29.72 6.57 -2.75
N GLY A 166 -28.77 7.48 -2.95
CA GLY A 166 -29.00 8.92 -2.98
C GLY A 166 -27.79 9.74 -2.51
N ASP A 167 -27.98 11.04 -2.35
CA ASP A 167 -26.91 12.01 -2.11
C ASP A 167 -26.07 11.72 -0.86
N GLU A 168 -26.66 11.12 0.18
CA GLU A 168 -25.95 10.83 1.41
C GLU A 168 -24.89 9.71 1.20
N VAL A 169 -25.28 8.59 0.59
CA VAL A 169 -24.36 7.50 0.28
C VAL A 169 -23.35 7.92 -0.79
N ASP A 170 -23.77 8.73 -1.77
CA ASP A 170 -22.88 9.25 -2.80
C ASP A 170 -21.77 10.13 -2.19
N ALA A 171 -22.11 11.01 -1.25
CA ALA A 171 -21.14 11.83 -0.54
C ALA A 171 -20.11 10.98 0.22
N VAL A 172 -20.56 9.95 0.94
CA VAL A 172 -19.65 9.05 1.67
C VAL A 172 -18.76 8.26 0.71
N MET A 173 -19.31 7.76 -0.40
CA MET A 173 -18.55 6.98 -1.37
C MET A 173 -17.57 7.83 -2.17
N GLY A 174 -17.92 9.07 -2.51
CA GLY A 174 -17.02 10.01 -3.16
C GLY A 174 -15.79 10.30 -2.30
N ASP A 175 -15.99 10.54 -1.01
CA ASP A 175 -14.89 10.74 -0.04
C ASP A 175 -14.00 9.50 0.09
N ALA A 176 -14.59 8.32 0.21
CA ALA A 176 -13.85 7.08 0.34
C ALA A 176 -13.04 6.73 -0.93
N LEU A 177 -13.63 6.95 -2.12
CA LEU A 177 -12.94 6.75 -3.39
C LEU A 177 -11.74 7.69 -3.54
N GLU A 178 -11.90 8.96 -3.14
CA GLU A 178 -10.79 9.93 -3.16
C GLU A 178 -9.67 9.53 -2.20
N ALA A 179 -10.00 9.08 -0.99
CA ALA A 179 -9.01 8.58 -0.05
C ALA A 179 -8.26 7.36 -0.63
N ILE A 180 -8.97 6.40 -1.27
CA ILE A 180 -8.34 5.24 -1.92
C ILE A 180 -7.46 5.67 -3.09
N ARG A 181 -7.87 6.65 -3.90
CA ARG A 181 -7.04 7.21 -4.96
C ARG A 181 -5.71 7.74 -4.43
N LEU A 182 -5.75 8.52 -3.36
CA LEU A 182 -4.54 9.05 -2.71
C LEU A 182 -3.68 7.94 -2.09
N VAL A 183 -4.30 6.98 -1.41
CA VAL A 183 -3.61 5.77 -0.92
C VAL A 183 -2.90 5.05 -2.06
N THR A 184 -3.54 4.92 -3.23
CA THR A 184 -2.98 4.24 -4.40
C THR A 184 -1.70 4.93 -4.89
N ILE A 185 -1.69 6.27 -4.94
CA ILE A 185 -0.48 7.03 -5.28
C ILE A 185 0.62 6.78 -4.23
N LEU A 186 0.28 6.80 -2.95
CA LEU A 186 1.24 6.65 -1.86
C LEU A 186 1.84 5.24 -1.75
N VAL A 187 1.08 4.18 -2.10
CA VAL A 187 1.60 2.81 -2.09
C VAL A 187 2.35 2.43 -3.36
N SER A 188 2.19 3.18 -4.45
CA SER A 188 2.77 2.82 -5.76
C SER A 188 4.29 2.60 -5.76
N PRO A 189 5.12 3.32 -4.97
CA PRO A 189 6.54 3.03 -4.90
C PRO A 189 6.88 1.67 -4.27
N ALA A 190 6.06 1.21 -3.32
CA ALA A 190 6.24 -0.07 -2.64
C ALA A 190 5.56 -1.21 -3.40
N MET A 191 4.33 -1.01 -3.88
CA MET A 191 3.46 -2.02 -4.49
C MET A 191 2.93 -1.56 -5.85
N PRO A 192 3.78 -1.47 -6.89
CA PRO A 192 3.40 -0.90 -8.18
C PRO A 192 2.28 -1.67 -8.89
N SER A 193 2.31 -3.01 -8.88
CA SER A 193 1.30 -3.80 -9.59
C SER A 193 -0.07 -3.74 -8.91
N VAL A 194 -0.09 -3.72 -7.58
CA VAL A 194 -1.32 -3.53 -6.80
C VAL A 194 -1.88 -2.13 -7.00
N ALA A 195 -1.02 -1.11 -7.03
CA ALA A 195 -1.45 0.26 -7.29
C ALA A 195 -2.09 0.40 -8.68
N GLU A 196 -1.51 -0.19 -9.72
CA GLU A 196 -2.11 -0.22 -11.07
C GLU A 196 -3.47 -0.92 -11.08
N GLU A 197 -3.61 -2.04 -10.39
CA GLU A 197 -4.88 -2.77 -10.32
C GLU A 197 -5.94 -1.97 -9.56
N ILE A 198 -5.61 -1.31 -8.44
CA ILE A 198 -6.55 -0.42 -7.74
C ILE A 198 -6.95 0.73 -8.64
N TRP A 199 -5.99 1.38 -9.32
CA TRP A 199 -6.23 2.50 -10.23
C TRP A 199 -7.21 2.12 -11.34
N ARG A 200 -6.99 0.97 -11.95
CA ARG A 200 -7.88 0.40 -12.97
C ARG A 200 -9.29 0.13 -12.42
N ARG A 201 -9.40 -0.41 -11.20
CA ARG A 201 -10.72 -0.68 -10.57
C ARG A 201 -11.48 0.60 -10.23
N LEU A 202 -10.79 1.66 -9.91
CA LEU A 202 -11.38 2.98 -9.71
C LEU A 202 -11.84 3.64 -11.02
N GLY A 203 -11.49 3.06 -12.17
CA GLY A 203 -11.81 3.62 -13.50
C GLY A 203 -11.03 4.88 -13.85
N LEU A 204 -9.88 5.08 -13.22
CA LEU A 204 -9.03 6.27 -13.42
C LEU A 204 -8.16 6.13 -14.66
N THR A 205 -7.90 7.26 -15.32
CA THR A 205 -7.06 7.32 -16.52
C THR A 205 -5.57 7.41 -16.17
N GLY A 206 -4.69 6.93 -17.05
CA GLY A 206 -3.24 6.95 -16.82
C GLY A 206 -2.77 5.90 -15.83
N SER A 207 -1.70 6.20 -15.10
CA SER A 207 -1.05 5.29 -14.14
C SER A 207 -0.65 6.04 -12.88
N PRO A 208 -0.82 5.45 -11.68
CA PRO A 208 -0.38 6.06 -10.43
C PRO A 208 1.13 6.24 -10.37
N ALA A 209 1.91 5.38 -11.04
CA ALA A 209 3.37 5.46 -11.07
C ALA A 209 3.90 6.65 -11.87
N THR A 210 3.16 7.13 -12.86
CA THR A 210 3.55 8.25 -13.72
C THR A 210 2.83 9.55 -13.37
N ALA A 211 1.87 9.50 -12.45
CA ALA A 211 1.15 10.68 -11.98
C ALA A 211 2.10 11.62 -11.21
N PRO A 212 2.34 12.86 -11.66
CA PRO A 212 3.17 13.79 -10.93
C PRO A 212 2.60 14.01 -9.52
N PHE A 213 3.36 13.66 -8.48
CA PHE A 213 2.92 13.76 -7.09
C PHE A 213 2.39 15.16 -6.75
N SER A 214 3.09 16.20 -7.19
CA SER A 214 2.71 17.60 -6.95
C SER A 214 1.34 18.01 -7.52
N ARG A 215 0.87 17.31 -8.57
CA ARG A 215 -0.39 17.62 -9.24
C ARG A 215 -1.53 16.69 -8.79
N PHE A 216 -1.24 15.41 -8.60
CA PHE A 216 -2.27 14.39 -8.36
C PHE A 216 -2.44 14.03 -6.87
N ALA A 217 -1.43 14.32 -6.03
CA ALA A 217 -1.52 14.10 -4.59
C ALA A 217 -2.18 15.29 -3.88
N LEU A 218 -3.38 15.66 -4.33
CA LEU A 218 -4.23 16.71 -3.74
C LEU A 218 -5.64 16.15 -3.59
N TRP A 219 -6.32 16.54 -2.51
CA TRP A 219 -7.73 16.18 -2.31
C TRP A 219 -8.62 16.81 -3.40
N GLY A 220 -9.62 16.06 -3.85
CA GLY A 220 -10.61 16.53 -4.80
C GLY A 220 -10.22 16.37 -6.27
N GLN A 221 -9.25 15.50 -6.57
CA GLN A 221 -8.79 15.24 -7.95
C GLN A 221 -9.33 13.92 -8.54
N SER A 222 -10.23 13.20 -7.85
CA SER A 222 -10.85 12.03 -8.43
C SER A 222 -11.80 12.40 -9.58
N GLU A 223 -11.82 11.55 -10.60
CA GLU A 223 -12.68 11.71 -11.76
C GLU A 223 -14.11 11.27 -11.42
N ALA A 224 -14.98 12.22 -11.06
CA ALA A 224 -16.40 11.94 -10.91
C ALA A 224 -16.99 11.40 -12.23
N GLY A 225 -17.83 10.37 -12.11
CA GLY A 225 -18.39 9.69 -13.28
C GLY A 225 -17.55 8.51 -13.78
N ALA A 226 -16.36 8.27 -13.23
CA ALA A 226 -15.56 7.09 -13.55
C ALA A 226 -16.32 5.78 -13.21
N ARG A 227 -16.11 4.75 -14.01
CA ARG A 227 -16.72 3.43 -13.77
C ARG A 227 -15.89 2.61 -12.80
N VAL A 228 -16.43 2.42 -11.59
CA VAL A 228 -15.82 1.58 -10.57
C VAL A 228 -16.13 0.11 -10.81
N ALA A 229 -15.10 -0.73 -10.82
CA ALA A 229 -15.21 -2.15 -11.05
C ALA A 229 -14.91 -2.96 -9.78
N LYS A 230 -15.72 -4.00 -9.56
CA LYS A 230 -15.35 -5.08 -8.63
C LYS A 230 -14.29 -5.96 -9.27
N GLY A 231 -13.58 -6.73 -8.47
CA GLY A 231 -12.60 -7.72 -8.94
C GLY A 231 -12.39 -8.78 -7.89
N GLU A 232 -11.55 -9.75 -8.21
CA GLU A 232 -11.07 -10.75 -7.26
C GLU A 232 -10.35 -10.06 -6.08
N PRO A 233 -10.25 -10.70 -4.92
CA PRO A 233 -9.51 -10.16 -3.80
C PRO A 233 -8.10 -9.73 -4.22
N LEU A 234 -7.70 -8.48 -3.91
CA LEU A 234 -6.35 -7.98 -4.19
C LEU A 234 -5.30 -8.83 -3.46
N PHE A 235 -5.66 -9.28 -2.28
CA PHE A 235 -4.83 -10.08 -1.39
C PHE A 235 -5.70 -11.22 -0.83
N PRO A 236 -5.71 -12.40 -1.49
CA PRO A 236 -6.37 -13.59 -0.94
C PRO A 236 -5.75 -13.93 0.43
N ARG A 237 -6.60 -14.14 1.43
CA ARG A 237 -6.12 -14.41 2.80
C ARG A 237 -5.32 -15.71 2.84
N ILE A 238 -4.13 -15.65 3.41
CA ILE A 238 -3.28 -16.82 3.63
C ILE A 238 -3.74 -17.50 4.92
N LYS A 239 -4.01 -18.81 4.83
CA LYS A 239 -4.29 -19.62 6.01
C LYS A 239 -2.98 -19.88 6.73
N SER A 240 -2.91 -19.57 8.02
CA SER A 240 -1.85 -20.10 8.88
C SER A 240 -2.14 -21.60 9.03
N ASP A 241 -1.20 -22.43 8.63
CA ASP A 241 -1.24 -23.84 9.02
C ASP A 241 -1.16 -23.91 10.55
N GLU A 242 -2.24 -24.46 11.17
CA GLU A 242 -2.31 -24.74 12.61
C GLU A 242 -1.38 -25.89 12.98
#